data_80b55ee9f3bab3f66aadabeb9fa18910
#
_entry.id   80b55ee9f3bab3f66aadabeb9fa18910
#
_cell.length_a   1.000
_cell.length_b   1.000
_cell.length_c   1.000
_cell.angle_alpha   90.00
_cell.angle_beta   90.00
_cell.angle_gamma   90.00
#
_symmetry.space_group_name_H-M   'P 1'
#
loop_
_entity.id
_entity.type
_entity.pdbx_description
1 polymer ?
#
loop_
_entity_poly.entity_id
_entity_poly.type
_entity_poly.pdbx_seq_one_letter_code
_entity_poly.pdbx_strand_id
1 'polypeptide(L)'
;MTALDQPPASAPWVGRPIKRKEDPRLIMGRARYIDDINVTGQLWASFVRSPEAHAKITSIDTSAAKDYPGVHAVFTGHDLDLEAPLPMAWVPPGIEVKNPPHWAIAKDEVHCVGDPVALVIVACASGERTIAT
;
A
#
# COMPACT_ATOMS: atom_id res chain seq x y z
N MET A 1 -24.01 2.06 -30.46
CA MET A 1 -23.11 2.88 -29.63
C MET A 1 -23.13 4.26 -30.23
N THR A 2 -23.92 5.15 -29.67
CA THR A 2 -24.01 6.54 -30.08
C THR A 2 -22.66 7.19 -29.78
N ALA A 3 -22.04 7.84 -30.75
CA ALA A 3 -20.86 8.65 -30.56
C ALA A 3 -21.18 9.69 -29.49
N LEU A 4 -20.68 9.43 -28.29
CA LEU A 4 -20.83 10.35 -27.16
C LEU A 4 -20.15 11.64 -27.58
N ASP A 5 -20.91 12.75 -27.50
CA ASP A 5 -20.54 14.14 -27.71
C ASP A 5 -19.05 14.39 -27.38
N GLN A 6 -18.18 14.11 -28.32
CA GLN A 6 -16.82 14.62 -28.26
C GLN A 6 -16.91 16.10 -28.66
N PRO A 7 -16.52 17.02 -27.81
CA PRO A 7 -16.47 18.41 -28.18
C PRO A 7 -15.55 18.61 -29.37
N PRO A 8 -15.80 19.58 -30.24
CA PRO A 8 -14.90 19.86 -31.36
C PRO A 8 -13.47 20.09 -30.83
N ALA A 9 -12.47 19.68 -31.60
CA ALA A 9 -11.05 19.72 -31.22
C ALA A 9 -10.56 21.10 -30.74
N SER A 10 -11.26 22.16 -31.06
CA SER A 10 -10.98 23.55 -30.65
C SER A 10 -11.63 23.99 -29.33
N ALA A 11 -12.44 23.15 -28.68
CA ALA A 11 -13.15 23.57 -27.48
C ALA A 11 -12.32 23.32 -26.21
N PRO A 12 -12.29 24.27 -25.25
CA PRO A 12 -11.57 24.10 -24.01
C PRO A 12 -12.16 22.94 -23.17
N TRP A 13 -11.29 22.10 -22.63
CA TRP A 13 -11.67 20.95 -21.79
C TRP A 13 -11.97 21.35 -20.33
N VAL A 14 -11.44 22.48 -19.91
CA VAL A 14 -11.60 22.99 -18.54
C VAL A 14 -13.05 23.39 -18.28
N GLY A 15 -13.60 22.92 -17.15
CA GLY A 15 -14.99 23.23 -16.75
C GLY A 15 -16.06 22.33 -17.38
N ARG A 16 -15.71 21.32 -18.17
CA ARG A 16 -16.66 20.39 -18.77
C ARG A 16 -16.78 19.08 -17.99
N PRO A 17 -17.97 18.51 -17.85
CA PRO A 17 -18.18 17.18 -17.28
C PRO A 17 -17.74 16.11 -18.29
N ILE A 18 -16.46 15.72 -18.24
CA ILE A 18 -15.92 14.69 -19.12
C ILE A 18 -16.17 13.31 -18.48
N LYS A 19 -16.86 12.43 -19.19
CA LYS A 19 -17.07 11.06 -18.78
C LYS A 19 -15.78 10.26 -18.98
N ARG A 20 -15.39 9.45 -17.98
CA ARG A 20 -14.28 8.53 -18.10
C ARG A 20 -14.61 7.42 -19.10
N LYS A 21 -13.62 6.97 -19.85
CA LYS A 21 -13.78 5.84 -20.80
C LYS A 21 -14.21 4.54 -20.13
N GLU A 22 -13.93 4.44 -18.84
CA GLU A 22 -14.17 3.24 -18.01
C GLU A 22 -15.56 3.23 -17.38
N ASP A 23 -16.25 4.39 -17.29
CA ASP A 23 -17.55 4.51 -16.63
C ASP A 23 -18.57 3.45 -17.09
N PRO A 24 -18.74 3.15 -18.40
CA PRO A 24 -19.72 2.16 -18.83
C PRO A 24 -19.48 0.77 -18.24
N ARG A 25 -18.23 0.30 -18.18
CA ARG A 25 -17.93 -1.03 -17.63
C ARG A 25 -17.97 -1.05 -16.10
N LEU A 26 -17.64 0.09 -15.44
CA LEU A 26 -17.77 0.23 -13.99
C LEU A 26 -19.23 0.15 -13.55
N ILE A 27 -20.09 0.92 -14.20
CA ILE A 27 -21.55 0.96 -13.92
C ILE A 27 -22.21 -0.41 -14.16
N MET A 28 -21.74 -1.16 -15.17
CA MET A 28 -22.27 -2.48 -15.49
C MET A 28 -21.68 -3.60 -14.62
N GLY A 29 -20.81 -3.31 -13.64
CA GLY A 29 -20.15 -4.33 -12.82
C GLY A 29 -19.15 -5.21 -13.59
N ARG A 30 -18.68 -4.78 -14.76
CA ARG A 30 -17.72 -5.51 -15.61
C ARG A 30 -16.28 -5.05 -15.42
N ALA A 31 -16.07 -4.00 -14.63
CA ALA A 31 -14.73 -3.56 -14.29
C ALA A 31 -14.14 -4.45 -13.19
N ARG A 32 -12.81 -4.53 -13.19
CA ARG A 32 -12.05 -5.23 -12.15
C ARG A 32 -11.03 -4.26 -11.57
N TYR A 33 -11.05 -4.13 -10.26
CA TYR A 33 -10.00 -3.52 -9.48
C TYR A 33 -9.03 -4.61 -8.98
N ILE A 34 -7.91 -4.20 -8.39
CA ILE A 34 -6.91 -5.15 -7.88
C ILE A 34 -7.53 -6.07 -6.82
N ASP A 35 -8.41 -5.55 -5.98
CA ASP A 35 -9.10 -6.33 -4.94
C ASP A 35 -10.11 -7.35 -5.47
N ASP A 36 -10.54 -7.22 -6.74
CA ASP A 36 -11.43 -8.18 -7.41
C ASP A 36 -10.64 -9.33 -8.06
N ILE A 37 -9.31 -9.27 -8.03
CA ILE A 37 -8.45 -10.29 -8.63
C ILE A 37 -8.09 -11.32 -7.55
N ASN A 38 -8.67 -12.51 -7.66
CA ASN A 38 -8.36 -13.62 -6.78
C ASN A 38 -7.60 -14.69 -7.57
N VAL A 39 -6.42 -15.05 -7.08
CA VAL A 39 -5.57 -16.09 -7.67
C VAL A 39 -5.49 -17.26 -6.71
N THR A 40 -5.56 -18.49 -7.24
CA THR A 40 -5.42 -19.68 -6.41
C THR A 40 -4.05 -19.68 -5.70
N GLY A 41 -4.07 -19.87 -4.39
CA GLY A 41 -2.86 -19.81 -3.56
C GLY A 41 -2.38 -18.37 -3.24
N GLN A 42 -3.21 -17.36 -3.50
CA GLN A 42 -2.92 -15.98 -3.13
C GLN A 42 -2.74 -15.85 -1.61
N LEU A 43 -1.70 -15.13 -1.23
CA LEU A 43 -1.46 -14.71 0.15
C LEU A 43 -1.80 -13.22 0.30
N TRP A 44 -2.12 -12.84 1.52
CA TRP A 44 -2.43 -11.47 1.87
C TRP A 44 -1.34 -10.90 2.77
N ALA A 45 -0.99 -9.66 2.53
CA ALA A 45 -0.02 -8.92 3.32
C ALA A 45 -0.72 -7.87 4.17
N SER A 46 -0.44 -7.85 5.47
CA SER A 46 -0.93 -6.85 6.40
C SER A 46 0.23 -6.18 7.11
N PHE A 47 0.22 -4.85 7.16
CA PHE A 47 1.24 -4.09 7.88
C PHE A 47 0.78 -3.78 9.30
N VAL A 48 1.60 -4.14 10.27
CA VAL A 48 1.50 -3.63 11.64
C VAL A 48 2.09 -2.23 11.67
N ARG A 49 1.33 -1.29 12.17
CA ARG A 49 1.70 0.13 12.15
C ARG A 49 1.89 0.68 13.56
N SER A 50 2.84 1.59 13.71
CA SER A 50 3.10 2.25 14.99
C SER A 50 1.97 3.19 15.38
N PRO A 51 1.49 3.17 16.63
CA PRO A 51 0.63 4.21 17.19
C PRO A 51 1.42 5.46 17.60
N GLU A 52 2.75 5.35 17.73
CA GLU A 52 3.62 6.42 18.22
C GLU A 52 4.09 7.32 17.09
N ALA A 53 4.16 8.62 17.36
CA ALA A 53 4.61 9.61 16.40
C ALA A 53 6.14 9.60 16.22
N HIS A 54 6.89 9.34 17.30
CA HIS A 54 8.34 9.16 17.26
C HIS A 54 8.77 8.36 18.48
N ALA A 55 9.33 7.18 18.24
CA ALA A 55 9.78 6.29 19.29
C ALA A 55 10.87 5.34 18.82
N LYS A 56 11.72 4.91 19.72
CA LYS A 56 12.69 3.84 19.46
C LYS A 56 12.01 2.47 19.61
N ILE A 57 12.30 1.58 18.69
CA ILE A 57 11.88 0.19 18.74
C ILE A 57 12.91 -0.57 19.55
N THR A 58 12.55 -0.97 20.75
CA THR A 58 13.46 -1.75 21.62
C THR A 58 13.44 -3.23 21.31
N SER A 59 12.28 -3.77 20.98
CA SER A 59 12.11 -5.16 20.54
C SER A 59 10.75 -5.34 19.86
N ILE A 60 10.67 -6.31 18.96
CA ILE A 60 9.42 -6.77 18.35
C ILE A 60 9.37 -8.29 18.57
N ASP A 61 8.45 -8.74 19.40
CA ASP A 61 8.19 -10.16 19.58
C ASP A 61 7.20 -10.64 18.53
N THR A 62 7.68 -11.52 17.64
CA THR A 62 6.88 -12.08 16.54
C THR A 62 6.45 -13.52 16.81
N SER A 63 6.79 -14.11 17.96
CA SER A 63 6.57 -15.52 18.27
C SER A 63 5.09 -15.91 18.20
N ALA A 64 4.25 -15.21 18.94
CA ALA A 64 2.83 -15.48 18.97
C ALA A 64 2.15 -15.32 17.60
N ALA A 65 2.63 -14.36 16.79
CA ALA A 65 2.12 -14.14 15.44
C ALA A 65 2.55 -15.26 14.49
N LYS A 66 3.76 -15.77 14.59
CA LYS A 66 4.26 -16.88 13.78
C LYS A 66 3.54 -18.20 14.07
N ASP A 67 3.13 -18.40 15.31
CA ASP A 67 2.40 -19.60 15.75
C ASP A 67 0.88 -19.53 15.45
N TYR A 68 0.39 -18.38 15.01
CA TYR A 68 -1.05 -18.21 14.75
C TYR A 68 -1.49 -18.96 13.48
N PRO A 69 -2.59 -19.75 13.54
CA PRO A 69 -3.08 -20.52 12.39
C PRO A 69 -3.37 -19.60 11.18
N GLY A 70 -2.84 -19.98 10.02
CA GLY A 70 -3.03 -19.24 8.77
C GLY A 70 -1.97 -18.18 8.51
N VAL A 71 -1.06 -17.90 9.45
CA VAL A 71 0.10 -17.04 9.21
C VAL A 71 1.19 -17.86 8.51
N HIS A 72 1.65 -17.37 7.36
CA HIS A 72 2.74 -17.97 6.61
C HIS A 72 4.11 -17.43 6.99
N ALA A 73 4.18 -16.13 7.23
CA ALA A 73 5.43 -15.47 7.60
C ALA A 73 5.17 -14.14 8.30
N VAL A 74 6.11 -13.74 9.14
CA VAL A 74 6.15 -12.42 9.77
C VAL A 74 7.55 -11.86 9.57
N PHE A 75 7.62 -10.66 9.03
CA PHE A 75 8.87 -9.94 8.76
C PHE A 75 8.91 -8.64 9.54
N THR A 76 10.06 -8.35 10.12
CA THR A 76 10.40 -7.06 10.71
C THR A 76 11.36 -6.30 9.78
N GLY A 77 11.68 -5.05 10.09
CA GLY A 77 12.65 -4.29 9.32
C GLY A 77 14.06 -4.89 9.30
N HIS A 78 14.40 -5.71 10.30
CA HIS A 78 15.69 -6.42 10.38
C HIS A 78 15.69 -7.74 9.62
N ASP A 79 14.54 -8.38 9.42
CA ASP A 79 14.42 -9.63 8.67
C ASP A 79 14.53 -9.41 7.16
N LEU A 80 14.24 -8.20 6.71
CA LEU A 80 14.34 -7.82 5.30
C LEU A 80 15.73 -7.25 5.03
N ASP A 81 16.45 -7.87 4.10
CA ASP A 81 17.76 -7.38 3.62
C ASP A 81 17.53 -6.21 2.65
N LEU A 82 17.10 -5.08 3.21
CA LEU A 82 16.90 -3.85 2.46
C LEU A 82 18.24 -3.13 2.31
N GLU A 83 18.79 -3.15 1.11
CA GLU A 83 20.09 -2.53 0.79
C GLU A 83 20.09 -1.01 0.95
N ALA A 84 18.93 -0.35 0.75
CA ALA A 84 18.82 1.10 0.80
C ALA A 84 17.46 1.56 1.35
N PRO A 85 17.41 2.75 1.96
CA PRO A 85 16.16 3.40 2.33
C PRO A 85 15.36 3.80 1.07
N LEU A 86 14.08 4.09 1.25
CA LEU A 86 13.21 4.56 0.18
C LEU A 86 13.77 5.86 -0.42
N PRO A 87 13.88 5.95 -1.76
CA PRO A 87 14.38 7.15 -2.41
C PRO A 87 13.37 8.29 -2.31
N MET A 88 13.87 9.51 -2.18
CA MET A 88 13.02 10.70 -2.31
C MET A 88 12.46 10.77 -3.74
N ALA A 89 11.13 10.92 -3.86
CA ALA A 89 10.45 10.88 -5.16
C ALA A 89 10.82 12.09 -6.06
N TRP A 90 11.14 13.23 -5.47
CA TRP A 90 11.47 14.42 -6.21
C TRP A 90 12.33 15.37 -5.38
N VAL A 91 13.40 15.87 -5.98
CA VAL A 91 14.29 16.89 -5.40
C VAL A 91 14.26 18.10 -6.31
N PRO A 92 13.89 19.29 -5.80
CA PRO A 92 13.92 20.52 -6.60
C PRO A 92 15.34 20.82 -7.08
N PRO A 93 15.54 21.22 -8.35
CA PRO A 93 16.86 21.61 -8.84
C PRO A 93 17.38 22.82 -8.08
N GLY A 94 18.65 22.78 -7.65
CA GLY A 94 19.32 23.89 -6.97
C GLY A 94 19.00 24.04 -5.47
N ILE A 95 18.28 23.10 -4.87
CA ILE A 95 17.99 23.08 -3.43
C ILE A 95 18.67 21.88 -2.80
N GLU A 96 19.47 22.12 -1.76
CA GLU A 96 19.99 21.05 -0.91
C GLU A 96 18.88 20.58 0.04
N VAL A 97 18.38 19.37 -0.19
CA VAL A 97 17.33 18.77 0.64
C VAL A 97 17.95 17.78 1.61
N LYS A 98 17.66 17.93 2.89
CA LYS A 98 17.98 16.93 3.91
C LYS A 98 17.01 15.74 3.72
N ASN A 99 17.58 14.58 3.38
CA ASN A 99 16.82 13.35 3.20
C ASN A 99 17.26 12.31 4.25
N PRO A 100 16.63 12.32 5.44
CA PRO A 100 16.89 11.28 6.42
C PRO A 100 16.47 9.92 5.86
N PRO A 101 17.16 8.81 6.23
CA PRO A 101 16.81 7.49 5.74
C PRO A 101 15.40 7.09 6.22
N HIS A 102 14.53 6.74 5.29
CA HIS A 102 13.20 6.21 5.57
C HIS A 102 13.09 4.81 5.00
N TRP A 103 12.92 3.82 5.87
CA TRP A 103 12.83 2.42 5.48
C TRP A 103 11.38 2.04 5.15
N ALA A 104 11.20 1.09 4.26
CA ALA A 104 9.86 0.55 3.93
C ALA A 104 9.19 -0.11 5.14
N ILE A 105 9.99 -0.66 6.06
CA ILE A 105 9.59 -1.13 7.38
C ILE A 105 10.61 -0.57 8.36
N ALA A 106 10.17 0.07 9.43
CA ALA A 106 11.02 0.69 10.43
C ALA A 106 11.96 -0.35 11.06
N LYS A 107 13.25 0.01 11.22
CA LYS A 107 14.28 -0.87 11.82
C LYS A 107 14.44 -0.56 13.30
N ASP A 108 14.91 0.63 13.62
CA ASP A 108 15.32 1.00 14.98
C ASP A 108 14.40 2.04 15.61
N GLU A 109 13.74 2.85 14.80
CA GLU A 109 12.84 3.90 15.27
C GLU A 109 11.73 4.19 14.27
N VAL A 110 10.61 4.69 14.79
CA VAL A 110 9.46 5.18 14.02
C VAL A 110 9.46 6.69 14.03
N HIS A 111 9.04 7.30 12.93
CA HIS A 111 9.08 8.74 12.71
C HIS A 111 7.71 9.39 12.56
N CYS A 112 6.65 8.59 12.42
CA CYS A 112 5.28 9.09 12.35
C CYS A 112 4.27 8.03 12.83
N VAL A 113 3.09 8.51 13.23
CA VAL A 113 1.95 7.60 13.46
C VAL A 113 1.60 6.88 12.16
N GLY A 114 1.49 5.56 12.22
CA GLY A 114 1.21 4.74 11.05
C GLY A 114 2.45 4.20 10.33
N ASP A 115 3.64 4.49 10.83
CA ASP A 115 4.90 3.94 10.31
C ASP A 115 4.87 2.40 10.35
N PRO A 116 5.16 1.68 9.24
CA PRO A 116 5.16 0.22 9.23
C PRO A 116 6.29 -0.33 10.11
N VAL A 117 5.97 -1.21 11.05
CA VAL A 117 6.96 -1.84 11.95
C VAL A 117 7.12 -3.34 11.71
N ALA A 118 6.09 -3.99 11.16
CA ALA A 118 6.16 -5.40 10.76
C ALA A 118 5.21 -5.67 9.60
N LEU A 119 5.49 -6.75 8.87
CA LEU A 119 4.69 -7.27 7.78
C LEU A 119 4.27 -8.71 8.10
N VAL A 120 2.97 -8.97 8.10
CA VAL A 120 2.40 -10.30 8.32
C VAL A 120 1.83 -10.83 7.02
N ILE A 121 2.25 -12.02 6.62
CA ILE A 121 1.74 -12.72 5.45
C ILE A 121 0.79 -13.83 5.89
N VAL A 122 -0.44 -13.79 5.42
CA VAL A 122 -1.49 -14.72 5.81
C VAL A 122 -2.10 -15.42 4.60
N ALA A 123 -2.48 -16.69 4.78
CA ALA A 123 -3.36 -17.36 3.84
C ALA A 123 -4.80 -16.95 4.15
N CYS A 124 -5.46 -16.28 3.24
CA CYS A 124 -6.90 -16.11 3.35
C CYS A 124 -7.58 -17.39 2.89
N ALA A 125 -8.05 -18.20 3.83
CA ALA A 125 -9.01 -19.23 3.52
C ALA A 125 -10.34 -18.54 3.25
N SER A 126 -10.76 -18.53 1.97
CA SER A 126 -12.10 -18.19 1.48
C SER A 126 -12.94 -17.26 2.39
N GLY A 127 -12.82 -15.97 2.20
CA GLY A 127 -13.91 -15.02 2.49
C GLY A 127 -13.87 -14.28 3.81
N GLU A 128 -13.03 -14.60 4.77
CA GLU A 128 -12.93 -13.84 6.03
C GLU A 128 -11.63 -13.04 6.07
N ARG A 129 -11.77 -11.73 5.90
CA ARG A 129 -10.70 -10.78 6.20
C ARG A 129 -10.64 -10.62 7.71
N THR A 130 -9.94 -11.50 8.39
CA THR A 130 -9.59 -11.26 9.79
C THR A 130 -8.39 -10.34 9.78
N ILE A 131 -8.66 -9.04 9.85
CA ILE A 131 -7.62 -8.05 10.15
C ILE A 131 -7.41 -8.17 11.65
N ALA A 132 -6.29 -8.74 12.07
CA ALA A 132 -5.84 -8.66 13.45
C ALA A 132 -5.49 -7.19 13.74
N THR A 133 -6.30 -6.54 14.56
CA THR A 133 -6.00 -5.27 15.21
C THR A 133 -5.12 -5.49 16.42
#